data_3302cd18a82e93b9469431a02c21e40f
#
_entry.id   3302cd18a82e93b9469431a02c21e40f
#
_cell.length_a   1.000
_cell.length_b   1.000
_cell.length_c   1.000
_cell.angle_alpha   90.00
_cell.angle_beta   90.00
_cell.angle_gamma   90.00
#
_symmetry.space_group_name_H-M   'P 1'
#
loop_
_entity.id
_entity.type
_entity.pdbx_description
1 polymer ?
#
loop_
_entity_poly.entity_id
_entity_poly.type
_entity_poly.pdbx_seq_one_letter_code
_entity_poly.pdbx_strand_id
1 'polypeptide(L)'
;MQTENNITGAEFLSDLNVLLSTSVGLNRNVKLALKKLGEHERADQVYIVSINHDMTFTISEEWTRTGESVFPESGEKRGFYYDRKLEQDLERDNYIYIRDINDVTNESLKNIMQATGVNCAIFLPLYISSHLFSFLCLSRCHHEEPWSGDEISFLVQVASVLSGALEKELILRKLVKHHALYQDFVENRVDYILRLNRHLHISFSNKTFYSLFGDSPDDIIGSRIGELMTEMDISSKKLEEVVKFPEDLLTFNAKVMRDDEVVFIEWYAYPVRLDRDHTEIHLV
;
A
#
# COMPACT_ATOMS: atom_id res chain seq x y z
N MET A 1 19.23 25.58 -32.54
CA MET A 1 18.91 24.23 -32.97
C MET A 1 19.08 23.31 -31.79
N GLN A 2 18.01 23.13 -30.99
CA GLN A 2 17.98 22.09 -29.97
C GLN A 2 17.47 20.84 -30.69
N THR A 3 18.28 19.80 -30.72
CA THR A 3 17.91 18.46 -31.17
C THR A 3 16.82 17.96 -30.21
N GLU A 4 15.56 17.99 -30.67
CA GLU A 4 14.49 17.25 -30.03
C GLU A 4 14.88 15.77 -30.11
N ASN A 5 15.36 15.21 -28.98
CA ASN A 5 15.44 13.77 -28.79
C ASN A 5 13.98 13.27 -28.72
N ASN A 6 13.44 12.85 -29.84
CA ASN A 6 12.18 12.10 -29.87
C ASN A 6 12.46 10.72 -29.24
N ILE A 7 12.29 10.62 -27.92
CA ILE A 7 12.32 9.36 -27.19
C ILE A 7 11.16 8.52 -27.74
N THR A 8 11.45 7.30 -28.15
CA THR A 8 10.40 6.38 -28.63
C THR A 8 9.47 6.02 -27.48
N GLY A 9 8.19 5.70 -27.75
CA GLY A 9 7.25 5.29 -26.70
C GLY A 9 7.75 4.13 -25.85
N ALA A 10 8.51 3.19 -26.45
CA ALA A 10 9.12 2.07 -25.71
C ALA A 10 10.22 2.51 -24.75
N GLU A 11 11.07 3.45 -25.15
CA GLU A 11 12.10 4.03 -24.27
C GLU A 11 11.48 4.83 -23.14
N PHE A 12 10.41 5.59 -23.43
CA PHE A 12 9.65 6.30 -22.41
C PHE A 12 9.06 5.36 -21.36
N LEU A 13 8.43 4.26 -21.76
CA LEU A 13 7.85 3.27 -20.85
C LEU A 13 8.94 2.59 -20.00
N SER A 14 10.11 2.31 -20.57
CA SER A 14 11.26 1.78 -19.83
C SER A 14 11.74 2.76 -18.76
N ASP A 15 11.93 4.02 -19.11
CA ASP A 15 12.33 5.09 -18.19
C ASP A 15 11.28 5.30 -17.08
N LEU A 16 10.00 5.26 -17.44
CA LEU A 16 8.90 5.37 -16.50
C LEU A 16 8.90 4.22 -15.50
N ASN A 17 9.10 2.98 -15.95
CA ASN A 17 9.21 1.81 -15.08
C ASN A 17 10.39 1.95 -14.10
N VAL A 18 11.56 2.39 -14.56
CA VAL A 18 12.71 2.65 -13.70
C VAL A 18 12.42 3.72 -12.67
N LEU A 19 11.83 4.85 -13.09
CA LEU A 19 11.46 5.96 -12.21
C LEU A 19 10.49 5.53 -11.11
N LEU A 20 9.49 4.72 -11.44
CA LEU A 20 8.43 4.28 -10.52
C LEU A 20 8.78 3.00 -9.76
N SER A 21 9.91 2.33 -10.06
CA SER A 21 10.32 1.10 -9.38
C SER A 21 10.71 1.32 -7.91
N THR A 22 11.19 2.53 -7.58
CA THR A 22 11.63 2.90 -6.22
C THR A 22 10.43 3.35 -5.39
N SER A 23 10.18 2.66 -4.27
CA SER A 23 9.11 3.02 -3.32
C SER A 23 9.45 4.25 -2.48
N VAL A 24 10.75 4.58 -2.34
CA VAL A 24 11.17 5.76 -1.59
C VAL A 24 10.89 7.01 -2.41
N GLY A 25 9.96 7.84 -1.92
CA GLY A 25 9.60 9.11 -2.58
C GLY A 25 8.68 8.93 -3.80
N LEU A 26 7.84 7.90 -3.82
CA LEU A 26 6.95 7.62 -4.96
C LEU A 26 6.11 8.85 -5.37
N ASN A 27 5.56 9.62 -4.43
CA ASN A 27 4.80 10.84 -4.76
C ASN A 27 5.64 11.81 -5.62
N ARG A 28 6.93 11.99 -5.28
CA ARG A 28 7.84 12.82 -6.09
C ARG A 28 8.07 12.21 -7.47
N ASN A 29 8.21 10.88 -7.53
CA ASN A 29 8.43 10.17 -8.79
C ASN A 29 7.18 10.20 -9.67
N VAL A 30 5.98 10.11 -9.08
CA VAL A 30 4.70 10.29 -9.80
C VAL A 30 4.61 11.70 -10.38
N LYS A 31 4.89 12.75 -9.60
CA LYS A 31 4.93 14.13 -10.15
C LYS A 31 5.89 14.28 -11.32
N LEU A 32 7.07 13.69 -11.20
CA LEU A 32 8.06 13.71 -12.30
C LEU A 32 7.57 12.91 -13.50
N ALA A 33 6.90 11.79 -13.28
CA ALA A 33 6.28 10.99 -14.34
C ALA A 33 5.20 11.78 -15.09
N LEU A 34 4.30 12.47 -14.36
CA LEU A 34 3.28 13.32 -14.97
C LEU A 34 3.91 14.45 -15.78
N LYS A 35 4.97 15.08 -15.26
CA LYS A 35 5.72 16.11 -16.00
C LYS A 35 6.29 15.55 -17.31
N LYS A 36 7.04 14.44 -17.24
CA LYS A 36 7.63 13.82 -18.44
C LYS A 36 6.55 13.41 -19.44
N LEU A 37 5.43 12.87 -18.97
CA LEU A 37 4.31 12.50 -19.82
C LEU A 37 3.68 13.72 -20.49
N GLY A 38 3.45 14.80 -19.74
CA GLY A 38 2.91 16.03 -20.29
C GLY A 38 3.81 16.68 -21.36
N GLU A 39 5.12 16.65 -21.13
CA GLU A 39 6.11 17.13 -22.10
C GLU A 39 6.17 16.24 -23.34
N HIS A 40 6.16 14.90 -23.18
CA HIS A 40 6.17 13.94 -24.28
C HIS A 40 4.92 14.05 -25.15
N GLU A 41 3.75 14.07 -24.51
CA GLU A 41 2.45 14.14 -25.18
C GLU A 41 2.04 15.56 -25.61
N ARG A 42 2.88 16.56 -25.33
CA ARG A 42 2.55 17.98 -25.56
C ARG A 42 1.21 18.38 -24.91
N ALA A 43 0.88 17.74 -23.79
CA ALA A 43 -0.34 18.04 -23.05
C ALA A 43 -0.25 19.41 -22.39
N ASP A 44 -1.39 20.06 -22.13
CA ASP A 44 -1.44 21.31 -21.35
C ASP A 44 -1.52 21.02 -19.86
N GLN A 45 -2.20 19.92 -19.50
CA GLN A 45 -2.37 19.46 -18.13
C GLN A 45 -2.33 17.94 -18.08
N VAL A 46 -1.74 17.40 -17.01
CA VAL A 46 -1.76 15.97 -16.68
C VAL A 46 -2.01 15.87 -15.19
N TYR A 47 -3.03 15.12 -14.78
CA TYR A 47 -3.36 14.96 -13.38
C TYR A 47 -3.98 13.61 -13.06
N ILE A 48 -3.88 13.19 -11.80
CA ILE A 48 -4.51 11.99 -11.28
C ILE A 48 -5.69 12.39 -10.42
N VAL A 49 -6.86 11.88 -10.75
CA VAL A 49 -8.09 12.04 -9.99
C VAL A 49 -8.31 10.80 -9.15
N SER A 50 -8.29 10.95 -7.84
CA SER A 50 -8.56 9.87 -6.89
C SER A 50 -10.04 9.84 -6.50
N ILE A 51 -10.58 8.63 -6.41
CA ILE A 51 -11.94 8.36 -5.96
C ILE A 51 -11.90 8.14 -4.46
N ASN A 52 -12.64 8.92 -3.70
CA ASN A 52 -12.73 8.82 -2.24
C ASN A 52 -13.82 7.83 -1.81
N HIS A 53 -13.75 7.36 -0.56
CA HIS A 53 -14.75 6.45 0.02
C HIS A 53 -16.16 7.04 0.10
N ASP A 54 -16.29 8.36 0.17
CA ASP A 54 -17.54 9.10 0.17
C ASP A 54 -18.10 9.39 -1.23
N MET A 55 -17.54 8.70 -2.25
CA MET A 55 -17.90 8.87 -3.65
C MET A 55 -17.64 10.28 -4.18
N THR A 56 -16.63 10.95 -3.65
CA THR A 56 -16.14 12.24 -4.15
C THR A 56 -14.82 12.07 -4.88
N PHE A 57 -14.45 13.07 -5.68
CA PHE A 57 -13.15 13.12 -6.36
C PHE A 57 -12.21 14.13 -5.73
N THR A 58 -10.92 13.79 -5.72
CA THR A 58 -9.86 14.73 -5.41
C THR A 58 -8.73 14.59 -6.42
N ILE A 59 -8.09 15.70 -6.81
CA ILE A 59 -6.84 15.62 -7.55
C ILE A 59 -5.74 15.30 -6.53
N SER A 60 -5.09 14.17 -6.73
CA SER A 60 -4.01 13.71 -5.85
C SER A 60 -2.65 14.20 -6.28
N GLU A 61 -2.42 14.29 -7.60
CA GLU A 61 -1.17 14.74 -8.20
C GLU A 61 -1.47 15.46 -9.52
N GLU A 62 -0.73 16.55 -9.80
CA GLU A 62 -0.91 17.33 -11.03
C GLU A 62 0.41 17.83 -11.62
N TRP A 63 0.40 18.02 -12.93
CA TRP A 63 1.37 18.81 -13.66
C TRP A 63 0.63 19.66 -14.70
N THR A 64 1.02 20.92 -14.83
CA THR A 64 0.51 21.84 -15.84
C THR A 64 1.67 22.47 -16.59
N ARG A 65 1.45 22.78 -17.87
CA ARG A 65 2.45 23.45 -18.71
C ARG A 65 2.81 24.83 -18.20
N THR A 66 1.85 25.55 -17.65
CA THR A 66 2.04 26.90 -17.10
C THR A 66 2.67 26.90 -15.73
N GLY A 67 2.66 25.79 -15.03
CA GLY A 67 3.07 25.67 -13.63
C GLY A 67 2.04 26.19 -12.62
N GLU A 68 0.89 26.68 -13.09
CA GLU A 68 -0.21 27.09 -12.22
C GLU A 68 -1.09 25.88 -11.90
N SER A 69 -1.50 25.75 -10.64
CA SER A 69 -2.39 24.65 -10.24
C SER A 69 -3.74 24.78 -10.93
N VAL A 70 -4.26 23.62 -11.38
CA VAL A 70 -5.59 23.53 -11.95
C VAL A 70 -6.69 23.89 -10.94
N PHE A 71 -6.40 23.67 -9.64
CA PHE A 71 -7.29 24.06 -8.56
C PHE A 71 -6.66 25.18 -7.72
N PRO A 72 -7.32 26.34 -7.61
CA PRO A 72 -6.90 27.39 -6.69
C PRO A 72 -6.88 26.82 -5.26
N GLU A 73 -5.88 27.24 -4.46
CA GLU A 73 -5.62 26.82 -3.07
C GLU A 73 -6.76 27.12 -2.08
N SER A 74 -7.89 27.64 -2.53
CA SER A 74 -9.07 27.88 -1.72
C SER A 74 -9.70 26.55 -1.32
N GLY A 75 -9.12 25.90 -0.32
CA GLY A 75 -9.52 24.81 0.58
C GLY A 75 -10.91 24.14 0.51
N GLU A 76 -11.72 24.45 -0.44
CA GLU A 76 -12.94 23.74 -0.74
C GLU A 76 -12.60 22.51 -1.55
N LYS A 77 -12.51 21.36 -0.89
CA LYS A 77 -12.69 20.06 -1.51
C LYS A 77 -14.07 20.07 -2.17
N ARG A 78 -14.15 20.53 -3.41
CA ARG A 78 -15.38 20.38 -4.18
C ARG A 78 -15.55 18.89 -4.43
N GLY A 79 -16.36 18.25 -3.59
CA GLY A 79 -16.77 16.87 -3.77
C GLY A 79 -17.59 16.78 -5.04
N PHE A 80 -16.97 16.38 -6.15
CA PHE A 80 -17.70 15.95 -7.32
C PHE A 80 -18.19 14.54 -7.03
N TYR A 81 -19.48 14.29 -7.21
CA TYR A 81 -20.05 12.98 -6.98
C TYR A 81 -19.64 12.02 -8.11
N TYR A 82 -19.17 10.86 -7.70
CA TYR A 82 -18.85 9.75 -8.57
C TYR A 82 -20.12 9.03 -9.03
N ASP A 83 -20.24 8.81 -10.35
CA ASP A 83 -21.34 8.04 -10.91
C ASP A 83 -20.81 6.65 -11.32
N ARG A 84 -21.52 5.60 -10.91
CA ARG A 84 -21.21 4.22 -11.31
C ARG A 84 -21.17 4.02 -12.84
N LYS A 85 -21.86 4.85 -13.58
CA LYS A 85 -21.83 4.81 -15.05
C LYS A 85 -20.45 5.14 -15.59
N LEU A 86 -19.72 6.07 -14.94
CA LEU A 86 -18.34 6.38 -15.31
C LEU A 86 -17.41 5.17 -15.14
N GLU A 87 -17.58 4.42 -14.05
CA GLU A 87 -16.80 3.19 -13.82
C GLU A 87 -17.07 2.16 -14.92
N GLN A 88 -18.33 1.91 -15.22
CA GLN A 88 -18.73 0.97 -16.27
C GLN A 88 -18.20 1.37 -17.66
N ASP A 89 -18.22 2.65 -17.98
CA ASP A 89 -17.71 3.17 -19.25
C ASP A 89 -16.17 3.01 -19.33
N LEU A 90 -15.45 3.31 -18.23
CA LEU A 90 -13.99 3.13 -18.15
C LEU A 90 -13.59 1.65 -18.15
N GLU A 91 -14.34 0.77 -17.47
CA GLU A 91 -14.09 -0.68 -17.48
C GLU A 91 -14.32 -1.30 -18.87
N ARG A 92 -15.33 -0.82 -19.60
CA ARG A 92 -15.66 -1.35 -20.93
C ARG A 92 -14.63 -0.94 -21.98
N ASP A 93 -14.25 0.34 -22.00
CA ASP A 93 -13.52 0.94 -23.12
C ASP A 93 -12.03 1.16 -22.81
N ASN A 94 -11.58 0.95 -21.54
CA ASN A 94 -10.21 1.20 -21.03
C ASN A 94 -9.73 2.65 -21.17
N TYR A 95 -10.53 3.55 -21.70
CA TYR A 95 -10.33 5.00 -21.72
C TYR A 95 -11.63 5.70 -22.10
N ILE A 96 -11.74 6.97 -21.76
CA ILE A 96 -12.79 7.86 -22.27
C ILE A 96 -12.09 9.05 -22.92
N TYR A 97 -12.31 9.23 -24.20
CA TYR A 97 -11.78 10.38 -24.94
C TYR A 97 -12.91 11.36 -25.26
N ILE A 98 -12.78 12.59 -24.78
CA ILE A 98 -13.73 13.68 -24.97
C ILE A 98 -13.04 14.76 -25.82
N ARG A 99 -13.61 15.03 -27.01
CA ARG A 99 -13.11 16.07 -27.90
C ARG A 99 -13.66 17.45 -27.58
N ASP A 100 -14.90 17.51 -27.13
CA ASP A 100 -15.58 18.74 -26.72
C ASP A 100 -16.42 18.47 -25.47
N ILE A 101 -16.29 19.33 -24.47
CA ILE A 101 -17.06 19.24 -23.22
C ILE A 101 -18.57 19.33 -23.45
N ASN A 102 -19.01 19.95 -24.55
CA ASN A 102 -20.43 20.05 -24.87
C ASN A 102 -21.06 18.70 -25.28
N ASP A 103 -20.22 17.74 -25.73
CA ASP A 103 -20.65 16.39 -26.11
C ASP A 103 -20.74 15.45 -24.92
N VAL A 104 -20.32 15.90 -23.72
CA VAL A 104 -20.27 15.06 -22.50
C VAL A 104 -21.65 14.88 -21.94
N THR A 105 -22.10 13.63 -21.89
CA THR A 105 -23.39 13.22 -21.29
C THR A 105 -23.26 12.80 -19.82
N ASN A 106 -22.04 12.46 -19.38
CA ASN A 106 -21.77 12.07 -17.99
C ASN A 106 -21.51 13.31 -17.14
N GLU A 107 -22.41 13.59 -16.19
CA GLU A 107 -22.34 14.77 -15.32
C GLU A 107 -21.05 14.82 -14.46
N SER A 108 -20.55 13.68 -14.02
CA SER A 108 -19.32 13.61 -13.21
C SER A 108 -18.10 14.08 -14.01
N LEU A 109 -17.96 13.60 -15.26
CA LEU A 109 -16.88 14.03 -16.15
C LEU A 109 -17.03 15.50 -16.53
N LYS A 110 -18.25 15.93 -16.84
CA LYS A 110 -18.53 17.34 -17.17
C LYS A 110 -18.14 18.27 -16.03
N ASN A 111 -18.49 17.92 -14.80
CA ASN A 111 -18.12 18.70 -13.62
C ASN A 111 -16.60 18.78 -13.41
N ILE A 112 -15.88 17.67 -13.62
CA ILE A 112 -14.41 17.65 -13.54
C ILE A 112 -13.82 18.57 -14.63
N MET A 113 -14.24 18.43 -15.88
CA MET A 113 -13.74 19.23 -16.98
C MET A 113 -14.03 20.71 -16.80
N GLN A 114 -15.24 21.07 -16.31
CA GLN A 114 -15.58 22.46 -15.98
C GLN A 114 -14.72 23.04 -14.87
N ALA A 115 -14.48 22.25 -13.81
CA ALA A 115 -13.66 22.69 -12.69
C ALA A 115 -12.19 22.88 -13.05
N THR A 116 -11.69 22.08 -14.01
CA THR A 116 -10.31 22.16 -14.49
C THR A 116 -10.15 23.12 -15.69
N GLY A 117 -11.23 23.70 -16.18
CA GLY A 117 -11.22 24.59 -17.36
C GLY A 117 -10.85 23.88 -18.66
N VAL A 118 -11.08 22.57 -18.74
CA VAL A 118 -10.66 21.71 -19.86
C VAL A 118 -11.81 21.43 -20.80
N ASN A 119 -11.62 21.64 -22.09
CA ASN A 119 -12.62 21.35 -23.12
C ASN A 119 -12.39 20.02 -23.83
N CYS A 120 -11.14 19.55 -23.91
CA CYS A 120 -10.74 18.31 -24.57
C CYS A 120 -9.84 17.51 -23.62
N ALA A 121 -10.20 16.27 -23.34
CA ALA A 121 -9.45 15.42 -22.41
C ALA A 121 -9.55 13.93 -22.75
N ILE A 122 -8.54 13.17 -22.33
CA ILE A 122 -8.58 11.72 -22.25
C ILE A 122 -8.47 11.29 -20.80
N PHE A 123 -9.32 10.36 -20.40
CA PHE A 123 -9.36 9.75 -19.07
C PHE A 123 -9.00 8.28 -19.19
N LEU A 124 -8.02 7.85 -18.41
CA LEU A 124 -7.49 6.49 -18.41
C LEU A 124 -7.61 5.90 -17.00
N PRO A 125 -8.25 4.75 -16.83
CA PRO A 125 -8.45 4.16 -15.52
C PRO A 125 -7.13 3.70 -14.90
N LEU A 126 -7.00 3.89 -13.59
CA LEU A 126 -5.92 3.35 -12.78
C LEU A 126 -6.52 2.34 -11.79
N TYR A 127 -6.12 1.09 -11.91
CA TYR A 127 -6.66 -0.01 -11.15
C TYR A 127 -5.73 -0.43 -10.00
N ILE A 128 -6.35 -0.83 -8.89
CA ILE A 128 -5.68 -1.50 -7.77
C ILE A 128 -6.48 -2.77 -7.47
N SER A 129 -5.84 -3.94 -7.54
CA SER A 129 -6.48 -5.24 -7.33
C SER A 129 -7.76 -5.41 -8.15
N SER A 130 -7.70 -5.00 -9.43
CA SER A 130 -8.81 -5.04 -10.40
C SER A 130 -10.00 -4.11 -10.07
N HIS A 131 -9.89 -3.22 -9.10
CA HIS A 131 -10.89 -2.20 -8.82
C HIS A 131 -10.42 -0.83 -9.30
N LEU A 132 -11.32 -0.05 -9.89
CA LEU A 132 -11.04 1.32 -10.27
C LEU A 132 -10.76 2.15 -8.99
N PHE A 133 -9.54 2.64 -8.90
CA PHE A 133 -9.06 3.42 -7.75
C PHE A 133 -8.98 4.91 -8.05
N SER A 134 -8.51 5.24 -9.23
CA SER A 134 -8.32 6.59 -9.71
C SER A 134 -8.29 6.59 -11.24
N PHE A 135 -8.15 7.74 -11.85
CA PHE A 135 -7.90 7.86 -13.27
C PHE A 135 -6.89 8.95 -13.59
N LEU A 136 -6.07 8.67 -14.59
CA LEU A 136 -5.14 9.62 -15.19
C LEU A 136 -5.90 10.45 -16.22
N CYS A 137 -5.77 11.77 -16.15
CA CYS A 137 -6.35 12.68 -17.12
C CYS A 137 -5.25 13.47 -17.82
N LEU A 138 -5.35 13.57 -19.14
CA LEU A 138 -4.54 14.47 -19.96
C LEU A 138 -5.45 15.40 -20.75
N SER A 139 -5.06 16.66 -20.89
CA SER A 139 -5.76 17.64 -21.73
C SER A 139 -4.82 18.25 -22.76
N ARG A 140 -5.37 18.53 -23.97
CA ARG A 140 -4.72 19.26 -25.07
C ARG A 140 -5.66 20.37 -25.54
N CYS A 141 -5.73 21.48 -24.80
CA CYS A 141 -6.66 22.56 -25.11
C CYS A 141 -6.20 23.46 -26.29
N HIS A 142 -4.90 23.46 -26.57
CA HIS A 142 -4.29 24.37 -27.59
C HIS A 142 -3.86 23.64 -28.86
N HIS A 143 -4.11 22.35 -28.99
CA HIS A 143 -3.79 21.58 -30.18
C HIS A 143 -5.07 21.17 -30.92
N GLU A 144 -5.13 21.46 -32.21
CA GLU A 144 -6.25 21.11 -33.07
C GLU A 144 -6.27 19.61 -33.41
N GLU A 145 -5.15 18.90 -33.24
CA GLU A 145 -5.03 17.51 -33.62
C GLU A 145 -5.52 16.58 -32.48
N PRO A 146 -6.49 15.72 -32.76
CA PRO A 146 -6.96 14.70 -31.81
C PRO A 146 -5.85 13.67 -31.55
N TRP A 147 -5.90 13.00 -30.38
CA TRP A 147 -5.04 11.84 -30.13
C TRP A 147 -5.29 10.75 -31.18
N SER A 148 -4.22 10.27 -31.79
CA SER A 148 -4.24 9.12 -32.68
C SER A 148 -4.46 7.81 -31.92
N GLY A 149 -4.84 6.73 -32.61
CA GLY A 149 -4.97 5.42 -32.00
C GLY A 149 -3.67 4.88 -31.37
N ASP A 150 -2.52 5.20 -31.98
CA ASP A 150 -1.20 4.79 -31.43
C ASP A 150 -0.86 5.56 -30.16
N GLU A 151 -1.12 6.87 -30.10
CA GLU A 151 -0.95 7.69 -28.89
C GLU A 151 -1.88 7.21 -27.78
N ILE A 152 -3.14 6.90 -28.06
CA ILE A 152 -4.09 6.35 -27.08
C ILE A 152 -3.59 5.00 -26.57
N SER A 153 -3.12 4.11 -27.44
CA SER A 153 -2.57 2.81 -27.05
C SER A 153 -1.33 2.95 -26.16
N PHE A 154 -0.48 3.91 -26.43
CA PHE A 154 0.65 4.26 -25.58
C PHE A 154 0.20 4.79 -24.20
N LEU A 155 -0.77 5.70 -24.17
CA LEU A 155 -1.31 6.24 -22.93
C LEU A 155 -1.96 5.16 -22.05
N VAL A 156 -2.64 4.18 -22.63
CA VAL A 156 -3.16 3.01 -21.91
C VAL A 156 -2.03 2.20 -21.24
N GLN A 157 -0.89 2.02 -21.94
CA GLN A 157 0.28 1.36 -21.34
C GLN A 157 0.89 2.18 -20.20
N VAL A 158 0.99 3.50 -20.35
CA VAL A 158 1.43 4.42 -19.30
C VAL A 158 0.53 4.29 -18.05
N ALA A 159 -0.79 4.29 -18.25
CA ALA A 159 -1.76 4.11 -17.17
C ALA A 159 -1.59 2.76 -16.45
N SER A 160 -1.30 1.68 -17.20
CA SER A 160 -1.01 0.36 -16.62
C SER A 160 0.26 0.37 -15.75
N VAL A 161 1.33 1.02 -16.20
CA VAL A 161 2.57 1.16 -15.43
C VAL A 161 2.35 1.98 -14.16
N LEU A 162 1.62 3.10 -14.25
CA LEU A 162 1.24 3.91 -13.08
C LEU A 162 0.38 3.12 -12.09
N SER A 163 -0.61 2.37 -12.58
CA SER A 163 -1.45 1.49 -11.74
C SER A 163 -0.61 0.52 -10.92
N GLY A 164 0.31 -0.20 -11.55
CA GLY A 164 1.19 -1.15 -10.87
C GLY A 164 2.08 -0.50 -9.80
N ALA A 165 2.60 0.70 -10.08
CA ALA A 165 3.42 1.44 -9.13
C ALA A 165 2.61 1.93 -7.92
N LEU A 166 1.40 2.45 -8.14
CA LEU A 166 0.48 2.91 -7.08
C LEU A 166 -0.03 1.74 -6.23
N GLU A 167 -0.34 0.61 -6.86
CA GLU A 167 -0.75 -0.61 -6.17
C GLU A 167 0.35 -1.12 -5.24
N LYS A 168 1.59 -1.23 -5.74
CA LYS A 168 2.75 -1.63 -4.95
C LYS A 168 2.93 -0.75 -3.72
N GLU A 169 2.84 0.57 -3.89
CA GLU A 169 2.97 1.53 -2.78
C GLU A 169 1.85 1.36 -1.75
N LEU A 170 0.61 1.21 -2.20
CA LEU A 170 -0.52 1.00 -1.30
C LEU A 170 -0.37 -0.28 -0.48
N ILE A 171 0.09 -1.37 -1.11
CA ILE A 171 0.35 -2.65 -0.44
C ILE A 171 1.45 -2.48 0.61
N LEU A 172 2.55 -1.82 0.25
CA LEU A 172 3.66 -1.56 1.18
C LEU A 172 3.21 -0.70 2.37
N ARG A 173 2.47 0.37 2.13
CA ARG A 173 1.91 1.22 3.21
C ARG A 173 0.97 0.46 4.12
N LYS A 174 0.10 -0.38 3.55
CA LYS A 174 -0.79 -1.25 4.35
C LYS A 174 0.02 -2.21 5.20
N LEU A 175 1.03 -2.87 4.62
CA LEU A 175 1.89 -3.81 5.33
C LEU A 175 2.61 -3.13 6.51
N VAL A 176 3.23 -1.96 6.29
CA VAL A 176 3.91 -1.19 7.35
C VAL A 176 2.92 -0.79 8.45
N LYS A 177 1.74 -0.29 8.06
CA LYS A 177 0.69 0.07 9.04
C LYS A 177 0.21 -1.13 9.85
N HIS A 178 -0.07 -2.26 9.19
CA HIS A 178 -0.50 -3.47 9.88
C HIS A 178 0.59 -4.01 10.81
N HIS A 179 1.84 -3.98 10.37
CA HIS A 179 2.97 -4.39 11.20
C HIS A 179 3.10 -3.51 12.45
N ALA A 180 3.02 -2.18 12.31
CA ALA A 180 3.09 -1.24 13.41
C ALA A 180 1.93 -1.45 14.41
N LEU A 181 0.69 -1.61 13.90
CA LEU A 181 -0.48 -1.90 14.75
C LEU A 181 -0.35 -3.24 15.48
N TYR A 182 0.17 -4.27 14.79
CA TYR A 182 0.38 -5.57 15.40
C TYR A 182 1.44 -5.49 16.49
N GLN A 183 2.57 -4.82 16.23
CA GLN A 183 3.61 -4.62 17.25
C GLN A 183 3.05 -3.87 18.47
N ASP A 184 2.37 -2.75 18.26
CA ASP A 184 1.76 -1.97 19.35
C ASP A 184 0.78 -2.82 20.17
N PHE A 185 -0.06 -3.61 19.49
CA PHE A 185 -1.02 -4.49 20.14
C PHE A 185 -0.36 -5.59 20.97
N VAL A 186 0.75 -6.17 20.51
CA VAL A 186 1.44 -7.25 21.20
C VAL A 186 2.33 -6.70 22.33
N GLU A 187 3.06 -5.60 22.07
CA GLU A 187 3.99 -5.01 23.05
C GLU A 187 3.28 -4.36 24.24
N ASN A 188 2.09 -3.81 24.05
CA ASN A 188 1.33 -3.12 25.10
C ASN A 188 0.31 -4.02 25.82
N ARG A 189 0.34 -5.34 25.59
CA ARG A 189 -0.46 -6.30 26.37
C ARG A 189 0.02 -6.43 27.78
N VAL A 190 -0.93 -6.62 28.71
CA VAL A 190 -0.65 -6.95 30.11
C VAL A 190 -0.19 -8.41 30.24
N ASP A 191 -0.69 -9.28 29.34
CA ASP A 191 -0.34 -10.69 29.30
C ASP A 191 1.11 -10.89 28.85
N TYR A 192 1.75 -11.91 29.34
CA TYR A 192 3.05 -12.35 28.84
C TYR A 192 2.88 -13.07 27.50
N ILE A 193 3.63 -12.66 26.48
CA ILE A 193 3.58 -13.28 25.14
C ILE A 193 4.99 -13.70 24.75
N LEU A 194 5.13 -14.99 24.43
CA LEU A 194 6.36 -15.58 23.89
C LEU A 194 6.08 -16.32 22.61
N ARG A 195 7.08 -16.39 21.74
CA ARG A 195 7.15 -17.35 20.63
C ARG A 195 8.39 -18.20 20.79
N LEU A 196 8.22 -19.49 20.59
CA LEU A 196 9.31 -20.46 20.66
C LEU A 196 9.45 -21.15 19.30
N ASN A 197 10.67 -21.36 18.88
CA ASN A 197 10.93 -22.23 17.75
C ASN A 197 10.74 -23.71 18.15
N ARG A 198 10.85 -24.64 17.21
CA ARG A 198 10.71 -26.09 17.42
C ARG A 198 11.69 -26.71 18.44
N HIS A 199 12.76 -25.98 18.79
CA HIS A 199 13.76 -26.41 19.77
C HIS A 199 13.59 -25.71 21.12
N LEU A 200 12.45 -25.04 21.32
CA LEU A 200 12.07 -24.31 22.52
C LEU A 200 12.98 -23.10 22.83
N HIS A 201 13.64 -22.55 21.82
CA HIS A 201 14.33 -21.26 21.97
C HIS A 201 13.36 -20.12 21.68
N ILE A 202 13.46 -19.06 22.46
CA ILE A 202 12.62 -17.88 22.35
C ILE A 202 13.00 -17.14 21.07
N SER A 203 12.04 -17.01 20.14
CA SER A 203 12.17 -16.23 18.90
C SER A 203 11.53 -14.85 19.00
N PHE A 204 10.63 -14.66 19.96
CA PHE A 204 9.99 -13.38 20.26
C PHE A 204 9.51 -13.33 21.71
N SER A 205 9.52 -12.13 22.29
CA SER A 205 8.91 -11.82 23.58
C SER A 205 8.32 -10.42 23.54
N ASN A 206 7.14 -10.21 24.15
CA ASN A 206 6.63 -8.86 24.36
C ASN A 206 7.29 -8.17 25.55
N LYS A 207 7.14 -6.85 25.60
CA LYS A 207 7.74 -5.99 26.62
C LYS A 207 7.40 -6.45 28.03
N THR A 208 6.17 -6.82 28.28
CA THR A 208 5.70 -7.25 29.62
C THR A 208 6.48 -8.46 30.13
N PHE A 209 6.83 -9.42 29.27
CA PHE A 209 7.61 -10.58 29.69
C PHE A 209 9.11 -10.28 29.79
N TYR A 210 9.75 -9.68 28.80
CA TYR A 210 11.20 -9.49 28.90
C TYR A 210 11.60 -8.52 30.00
N SER A 211 10.73 -7.60 30.41
CA SER A 211 10.98 -6.73 31.58
C SER A 211 11.03 -7.46 32.91
N LEU A 212 10.73 -8.78 32.96
CA LEU A 212 11.01 -9.62 34.15
C LEU A 212 12.50 -9.96 34.30
N PHE A 213 13.28 -9.89 33.22
CA PHE A 213 14.68 -10.36 33.16
C PHE A 213 15.68 -9.25 32.80
N GLY A 214 15.23 -8.15 32.24
CA GLY A 214 16.06 -7.04 31.80
C GLY A 214 15.27 -5.96 31.14
N ASP A 215 15.96 -5.00 30.49
CA ASP A 215 15.35 -3.87 29.84
C ASP A 215 15.25 -4.05 28.30
N SER A 216 15.76 -5.15 27.76
CA SER A 216 15.84 -5.44 26.33
C SER A 216 15.35 -6.85 25.99
N PRO A 217 14.67 -7.04 24.86
CA PRO A 217 14.37 -8.38 24.36
C PRO A 217 15.63 -9.21 24.07
N ASP A 218 16.76 -8.58 23.79
CA ASP A 218 18.04 -9.26 23.51
C ASP A 218 18.57 -10.02 24.73
N ASP A 219 18.11 -9.69 25.94
CA ASP A 219 18.49 -10.39 27.17
C ASP A 219 17.94 -11.82 27.20
N ILE A 220 16.87 -12.11 26.47
CA ILE A 220 16.19 -13.42 26.51
C ILE A 220 16.02 -14.08 25.14
N ILE A 221 16.05 -13.33 24.03
CA ILE A 221 15.93 -13.88 22.69
C ILE A 221 17.09 -14.86 22.41
N GLY A 222 16.74 -16.05 21.92
CA GLY A 222 17.69 -17.12 21.68
C GLY A 222 17.93 -18.05 22.87
N SER A 223 17.53 -17.67 24.10
CA SER A 223 17.60 -18.54 25.27
C SER A 223 16.57 -19.67 25.17
N ARG A 224 16.86 -20.80 25.80
CA ARG A 224 15.90 -21.89 25.91
C ARG A 224 14.89 -21.58 27.01
N ILE A 225 13.59 -21.80 26.78
CA ILE A 225 12.52 -21.46 27.72
C ILE A 225 12.78 -22.05 29.13
N GLY A 226 13.34 -23.28 29.22
CA GLY A 226 13.67 -23.95 30.47
C GLY A 226 14.85 -23.34 31.23
N GLU A 227 15.61 -22.43 30.65
CA GLU A 227 16.67 -21.69 31.35
C GLU A 227 16.11 -20.49 32.14
N LEU A 228 15.00 -19.92 31.64
CA LEU A 228 14.35 -18.78 32.28
C LEU A 228 13.26 -19.20 33.28
N MET A 229 12.61 -20.32 33.03
CA MET A 229 11.58 -20.86 33.92
C MET A 229 12.20 -21.89 34.89
N THR A 230 12.28 -21.55 36.16
CA THR A 230 12.94 -22.38 37.17
C THR A 230 12.22 -23.70 37.45
N GLU A 231 10.89 -23.70 37.31
CA GLU A 231 10.05 -24.88 37.42
C GLU A 231 8.91 -24.79 36.41
N MET A 232 8.65 -25.89 35.72
CA MET A 232 7.47 -26.07 34.86
C MET A 232 6.79 -27.38 35.23
N ASP A 233 5.47 -27.39 35.32
CA ASP A 233 4.68 -28.61 35.58
C ASP A 233 4.53 -29.49 34.32
N ILE A 234 5.24 -29.16 33.26
CA ILE A 234 5.27 -29.87 32.00
C ILE A 234 6.69 -30.22 31.57
N SER A 235 6.87 -31.38 30.92
CA SER A 235 8.15 -31.72 30.34
C SER A 235 8.40 -30.98 29.04
N SER A 236 9.65 -30.59 28.75
CA SER A 236 10.06 -29.99 27.49
C SER A 236 9.62 -30.85 26.26
N LYS A 237 9.67 -32.19 26.40
CA LYS A 237 9.23 -33.13 25.36
C LYS A 237 7.74 -32.96 25.01
N LYS A 238 6.88 -32.76 26.03
CA LYS A 238 5.46 -32.55 25.81
C LYS A 238 5.18 -31.19 25.17
N LEU A 239 5.96 -30.16 25.51
CA LEU A 239 5.87 -28.86 24.87
C LEU A 239 6.36 -28.91 23.41
N GLU A 240 7.41 -29.67 23.10
CA GLU A 240 7.85 -29.93 21.72
C GLU A 240 6.80 -30.68 20.87
N GLU A 241 5.96 -31.51 21.51
CA GLU A 241 4.88 -32.26 20.85
C GLU A 241 3.74 -31.35 20.37
N VAL A 242 3.55 -30.16 20.93
CA VAL A 242 2.55 -29.18 20.50
C VAL A 242 2.73 -28.83 19.01
N VAL A 243 3.96 -28.80 18.51
CA VAL A 243 4.26 -28.55 17.07
C VAL A 243 3.67 -29.62 16.17
N LYS A 244 3.49 -30.85 16.67
CA LYS A 244 3.02 -32.01 15.89
C LYS A 244 1.50 -32.10 15.83
N PHE A 245 0.81 -31.53 16.82
CA PHE A 245 -0.64 -31.61 16.97
C PHE A 245 -1.24 -30.20 16.98
N PRO A 246 -1.49 -29.61 15.81
CA PRO A 246 -1.86 -28.19 15.68
C PRO A 246 -3.25 -27.82 16.23
N GLU A 247 -4.04 -28.78 16.67
CA GLU A 247 -5.40 -28.58 17.17
C GLU A 247 -5.46 -28.56 18.71
N ASP A 248 -4.39 -28.91 19.41
CA ASP A 248 -4.40 -29.06 20.86
C ASP A 248 -3.84 -27.80 21.55
N LEU A 249 -4.69 -27.10 22.29
CA LEU A 249 -4.29 -26.10 23.27
C LEU A 249 -3.71 -26.82 24.48
N LEU A 250 -2.46 -26.54 24.81
CA LEU A 250 -1.81 -27.08 26.00
C LEU A 250 -1.74 -26.00 27.08
N THR A 251 -2.19 -26.30 28.28
CA THR A 251 -2.04 -25.41 29.45
C THR A 251 -1.02 -25.97 30.40
N PHE A 252 -0.14 -25.12 30.93
CA PHE A 252 0.83 -25.50 31.94
C PHE A 252 1.20 -24.34 32.86
N ASN A 253 1.69 -24.64 34.05
CA ASN A 253 2.18 -23.64 35.00
C ASN A 253 3.70 -23.61 35.02
N ALA A 254 4.25 -22.42 35.18
CA ALA A 254 5.68 -22.21 35.34
C ALA A 254 5.99 -21.22 36.46
N LYS A 255 7.17 -21.34 37.02
CA LYS A 255 7.72 -20.38 37.98
C LYS A 255 8.91 -19.66 37.35
N VAL A 256 8.93 -18.35 37.53
CA VAL A 256 9.99 -17.46 37.07
C VAL A 256 10.53 -16.73 38.30
N MET A 257 11.83 -16.67 38.46
CA MET A 257 12.48 -15.86 39.49
C MET A 257 12.73 -14.45 39.01
N ARG A 258 12.29 -13.45 39.77
CA ARG A 258 12.55 -12.04 39.52
C ARG A 258 12.96 -11.37 40.87
N ASP A 259 14.12 -10.76 40.91
CA ASP A 259 14.57 -9.97 42.08
C ASP A 259 14.33 -10.69 43.44
N ASP A 260 14.64 -12.00 43.53
CA ASP A 260 14.36 -12.89 44.65
C ASP A 260 12.86 -13.17 44.92
N GLU A 261 11.96 -12.71 44.08
CA GLU A 261 10.55 -13.05 44.16
C GLU A 261 10.19 -14.15 43.12
N VAL A 262 9.25 -15.02 43.49
CA VAL A 262 8.74 -16.08 42.64
C VAL A 262 7.44 -15.60 41.95
N VAL A 263 7.46 -15.50 40.66
CA VAL A 263 6.28 -15.20 39.84
C VAL A 263 5.71 -16.52 39.30
N PHE A 264 4.43 -16.78 39.58
CA PHE A 264 3.70 -17.92 39.02
C PHE A 264 2.96 -17.49 37.78
N ILE A 265 3.15 -18.24 36.71
CA ILE A 265 2.55 -17.93 35.37
C ILE A 265 1.82 -19.18 34.87
N GLU A 266 0.55 -19.02 34.51
CA GLU A 266 -0.21 -20.03 33.78
C GLU A 266 -0.06 -19.72 32.28
N TRP A 267 0.41 -20.69 31.52
CA TRP A 267 0.65 -20.56 30.08
C TRP A 267 -0.36 -21.34 29.24
N TYR A 268 -0.78 -20.70 28.18
CA TYR A 268 -1.57 -21.29 27.10
C TYR A 268 -0.66 -21.45 25.88
N ALA A 269 -0.26 -22.68 25.57
CA ALA A 269 0.62 -23.00 24.46
C ALA A 269 -0.18 -23.50 23.27
N TYR A 270 0.02 -22.92 22.10
CA TYR A 270 -0.59 -23.37 20.87
C TYR A 270 0.37 -23.23 19.68
N PRO A 271 0.31 -24.14 18.69
CA PRO A 271 1.16 -24.05 17.53
C PRO A 271 0.62 -23.03 16.54
N VAL A 272 1.52 -22.26 15.93
CA VAL A 272 1.22 -21.35 14.82
C VAL A 272 2.07 -21.75 13.63
N ARG A 273 1.40 -22.14 12.55
CA ARG A 273 2.04 -22.50 11.30
C ARG A 273 2.34 -21.23 10.51
N LEU A 274 3.61 -20.93 10.26
CA LEU A 274 4.06 -19.77 9.49
C LEU A 274 4.13 -20.09 7.99
N ASP A 275 4.60 -21.31 7.65
CA ASP A 275 4.63 -21.85 6.29
C ASP A 275 4.55 -23.38 6.29
N ARG A 276 4.83 -24.03 5.13
CA ARG A 276 4.72 -25.51 5.01
C ARG A 276 5.65 -26.27 5.96
N ASP A 277 6.82 -25.70 6.26
CA ASP A 277 7.89 -26.38 7.00
C ASP A 277 8.23 -25.70 8.34
N HIS A 278 7.59 -24.57 8.64
CA HIS A 278 7.89 -23.76 9.79
C HIS A 278 6.65 -23.57 10.69
N THR A 279 6.74 -24.14 11.89
CA THR A 279 5.75 -23.98 12.96
C THR A 279 6.44 -23.47 14.21
N GLU A 280 5.87 -22.47 14.84
CA GLU A 280 6.27 -21.92 16.13
C GLU A 280 5.25 -22.30 17.21
N ILE A 281 5.68 -22.26 18.46
CA ILE A 281 4.80 -22.38 19.62
C ILE A 281 4.58 -20.98 20.18
N HIS A 282 3.33 -20.56 20.26
CA HIS A 282 2.96 -19.32 20.91
C HIS A 282 2.51 -19.62 22.34
N LEU A 283 3.06 -18.86 23.28
CA LEU A 283 2.69 -18.88 24.70
C LEU A 283 2.05 -17.54 25.07
N VAL A 284 0.92 -17.60 25.74
CA VAL A 284 0.19 -16.43 26.24
C VAL A 284 -0.20 -16.69 27.70
#